data_1a5475b0985422829d4ced4d3eb51c40
#
_entry.id   1a5475b0985422829d4ced4d3eb51c40
#
_cell.length_a   1.000
_cell.length_b   1.000
_cell.length_c   1.000
_cell.angle_alpha   90.00
_cell.angle_beta   90.00
_cell.angle_gamma   90.00
#
_symmetry.space_group_name_H-M   'P 1'
#
loop_
_entity.id
_entity.type
_entity.pdbx_description
1 polymer ?
#
loop_
_entity_poly.entity_id
_entity_poly.type
_entity_poly.pdbx_seq_one_letter_code
_entity_poly.pdbx_strand_id
1 'polypeptide(L)'
;MKKHFCSVLAAALVTLYFDTLGTISADTVPTAEKEYLTRAEEIGLLEDFPIDSPDRAITRREFCELTDNLLDSLGITTENPTRAPFEDTLDTSVMRLYVAGIVKGTSETTFSPDDTLIRADAACLTARTAAFCHVGLPEKAVAELTEEIPDYAKHNIGLVMAYGLFVGTENGFEPYEPYTVEQSVTVLVRLYDLVKAARSETFEDKLISLLPHDKNFMISPLSLKAALALAANGASDNTLEEILNTLGYPDLVSFNEAMQKALKAKSGETLVFETANSLWLNRDNMAFSFRKEYTGAMSDLFGATASETDNKNAVREINAWASEKTHGKIEKIIDDSNFAALLANAVYFKGNWRSQFRESATKNETFTNANGQRQEIPFMQQTSYFEYSENSACKLLKLPYQVDFSENDRAQRIQTAMVIVLPNEGVSLDSIRLSEQIQAAVWKSKRIAVKLPK
;
A
#
# COMPACT_ATOMS: atom_id res chain seq x y z
N MET A 1 34.61 -12.05 17.56
CA MET A 1 33.21 -12.42 17.87
C MET A 1 32.27 -11.54 17.03
N LYS A 2 31.64 -12.16 16.04
CA LYS A 2 30.65 -11.47 15.17
C LYS A 2 29.38 -11.26 15.97
N LYS A 3 29.11 -10.06 16.46
CA LYS A 3 27.83 -9.72 17.05
C LYS A 3 26.83 -9.41 15.94
N HIS A 4 25.89 -10.30 15.80
CA HIS A 4 24.76 -10.17 14.90
C HIS A 4 23.76 -9.18 15.50
N PHE A 5 23.40 -8.16 14.78
CA PHE A 5 22.40 -7.20 15.21
C PHE A 5 21.08 -7.43 14.45
N CYS A 6 20.04 -7.48 15.24
CA CYS A 6 18.62 -7.44 14.89
C CYS A 6 18.05 -8.67 14.19
N SER A 7 17.63 -9.63 14.99
CA SER A 7 16.58 -10.55 14.56
C SER A 7 15.25 -9.82 14.73
N VAL A 8 14.60 -9.42 13.65
CA VAL A 8 13.21 -8.96 13.67
C VAL A 8 12.34 -10.20 13.62
N LEU A 9 11.60 -10.41 14.67
CA LEU A 9 10.78 -11.59 14.86
C LEU A 9 9.34 -11.15 15.05
N ALA A 10 8.46 -11.60 14.19
CA ALA A 10 7.03 -11.50 14.43
C ALA A 10 6.35 -12.82 14.11
N ALA A 11 5.62 -13.35 15.08
CA ALA A 11 4.60 -14.35 14.83
C ALA A 11 3.24 -13.64 14.95
N ALA A 12 2.47 -13.66 13.87
CA ALA A 12 1.09 -13.18 13.92
C ALA A 12 0.16 -14.36 14.18
N LEU A 13 -0.57 -14.26 15.29
CA LEU A 13 -1.67 -15.17 15.62
C LEU A 13 -2.96 -14.46 15.20
N VAL A 14 -3.65 -15.02 14.22
CA VAL A 14 -4.98 -14.54 13.82
C VAL A 14 -6.01 -15.52 14.35
N THR A 15 -6.65 -15.14 15.45
CA THR A 15 -7.88 -15.81 15.93
C THR A 15 -9.04 -14.99 15.36
N LEU A 16 -9.78 -15.55 14.41
CA LEU A 16 -10.91 -14.88 13.80
C LEU A 16 -12.07 -14.78 14.79
N TYR A 17 -12.22 -13.60 15.41
CA TYR A 17 -13.46 -13.12 15.99
C TYR A 17 -14.00 -12.04 15.07
N PHE A 18 -15.15 -12.28 14.43
CA PHE A 18 -15.83 -11.27 13.63
C PHE A 18 -16.77 -10.48 14.54
N ASP A 19 -16.40 -9.23 14.83
CA ASP A 19 -17.37 -8.20 15.20
C ASP A 19 -17.33 -7.08 14.15
N THR A 20 -18.53 -6.71 13.71
CA THR A 20 -18.83 -5.79 12.62
C THR A 20 -18.19 -4.41 12.85
N LEU A 21 -17.24 -4.05 12.00
CA LEU A 21 -16.73 -2.68 11.92
C LEU A 21 -17.61 -1.86 10.97
N GLY A 22 -18.03 -0.71 11.48
CA GLY A 22 -18.98 0.18 10.86
C GLY A 22 -18.50 0.79 9.54
N THR A 23 -19.47 1.00 8.68
CA THR A 23 -19.37 1.73 7.41
C THR A 23 -18.82 3.14 7.62
N ILE A 24 -17.79 3.50 6.83
CA ILE A 24 -17.35 4.89 6.71
C ILE A 24 -18.43 5.67 5.98
N SER A 25 -19.01 6.65 6.68
CA SER A 25 -20.01 7.58 6.14
C SER A 25 -19.36 8.53 5.13
N ALA A 26 -20.00 8.68 3.97
CA ALA A 26 -19.58 9.55 2.88
C ALA A 26 -19.95 11.04 3.11
N ASP A 27 -20.03 11.48 4.35
CA ASP A 27 -20.44 12.85 4.70
C ASP A 27 -19.23 13.73 4.98
N THR A 28 -18.67 14.31 3.91
CA THR A 28 -18.11 15.70 3.87
C THR A 28 -17.54 15.99 2.48
N VAL A 29 -18.41 16.33 1.53
CA VAL A 29 -17.99 16.92 0.25
C VAL A 29 -18.42 18.38 0.24
N PRO A 30 -17.51 19.37 0.11
CA PRO A 30 -17.87 20.78 0.01
C PRO A 30 -18.68 21.07 -1.26
N THR A 31 -19.69 21.94 -1.14
CA THR A 31 -20.74 22.16 -2.15
C THR A 31 -20.61 23.48 -2.95
N ALA A 32 -19.42 24.12 -2.99
CA ALA A 32 -19.27 25.40 -3.68
C ALA A 32 -18.22 25.35 -4.81
N GLU A 33 -18.64 25.63 -6.04
CA GLU A 33 -17.84 25.61 -7.28
C GLU A 33 -16.50 26.38 -7.19
N LYS A 34 -16.47 27.55 -6.56
CA LYS A 34 -15.24 28.34 -6.33
C LYS A 34 -14.20 27.64 -5.45
N GLU A 35 -14.63 26.76 -4.59
CA GLU A 35 -13.75 26.04 -3.65
C GLU A 35 -12.93 24.97 -4.37
N TYR A 36 -13.48 24.34 -5.41
CA TYR A 36 -12.77 23.35 -6.22
C TYR A 36 -11.67 23.97 -7.08
N LEU A 37 -11.88 25.16 -7.65
CA LEU A 37 -10.86 25.86 -8.43
C LEU A 37 -9.67 26.28 -7.55
N THR A 38 -9.94 26.87 -6.38
CA THR A 38 -8.89 27.19 -5.40
C THR A 38 -8.12 25.94 -4.97
N ARG A 39 -8.86 24.85 -4.69
CA ARG A 39 -8.26 23.58 -4.30
C ARG A 39 -7.40 22.99 -5.42
N ALA A 40 -7.83 23.11 -6.69
CA ALA A 40 -7.09 22.65 -7.85
C ALA A 40 -5.75 23.39 -8.02
N GLU A 41 -5.74 24.71 -7.77
CA GLU A 41 -4.49 25.49 -7.75
C GLU A 41 -3.55 25.04 -6.63
N GLU A 42 -4.06 24.89 -5.40
CA GLU A 42 -3.28 24.46 -4.23
C GLU A 42 -2.59 23.10 -4.42
N ILE A 43 -3.25 22.16 -5.10
CA ILE A 43 -2.70 20.82 -5.34
C ILE A 43 -1.86 20.73 -6.62
N GLY A 44 -1.70 21.80 -7.40
CA GLY A 44 -0.95 21.82 -8.64
C GLY A 44 -1.66 21.20 -9.84
N LEU A 45 -2.97 20.94 -9.77
CA LEU A 45 -3.76 20.37 -10.87
C LEU A 45 -3.82 21.27 -12.09
N LEU A 46 -3.73 22.60 -11.90
CA LEU A 46 -3.83 23.62 -12.94
C LEU A 46 -2.45 24.11 -13.39
N GLU A 47 -1.36 23.40 -13.11
CA GLU A 47 -0.02 23.75 -13.58
C GLU A 47 -0.01 23.75 -15.12
N ASP A 48 0.39 24.88 -15.71
CA ASP A 48 0.39 25.14 -17.17
C ASP A 48 -0.99 25.00 -17.87
N PHE A 49 -2.10 24.95 -17.10
CA PHE A 49 -3.46 24.84 -17.62
C PHE A 49 -4.29 26.09 -17.28
N PRO A 50 -4.31 27.14 -18.15
CA PRO A 50 -5.09 28.35 -17.88
C PRO A 50 -6.59 28.11 -18.07
N ILE A 51 -7.39 28.51 -17.10
CA ILE A 51 -8.87 28.48 -17.20
C ILE A 51 -9.35 29.85 -17.70
N ASP A 52 -9.62 29.94 -18.98
CA ASP A 52 -10.16 31.15 -19.63
C ASP A 52 -11.70 31.20 -19.59
N SER A 53 -12.36 30.05 -19.65
CA SER A 53 -13.82 29.90 -19.57
C SER A 53 -14.16 28.54 -18.92
N PRO A 54 -14.58 28.54 -17.64
CA PRO A 54 -14.92 27.31 -16.91
C PRO A 54 -16.06 26.49 -17.55
N ASP A 55 -17.05 27.20 -18.11
CA ASP A 55 -18.26 26.58 -18.68
C ASP A 55 -18.08 26.01 -20.09
N ARG A 56 -16.94 26.28 -20.75
CA ARG A 56 -16.69 25.73 -22.08
C ARG A 56 -16.52 24.21 -22.03
N ALA A 57 -16.92 23.56 -23.10
CA ALA A 57 -16.61 22.14 -23.28
C ALA A 57 -15.08 21.89 -23.25
N ILE A 58 -14.64 20.83 -22.60
CA ILE A 58 -13.26 20.41 -22.58
C ILE A 58 -12.97 19.47 -23.76
N THR A 59 -11.77 19.55 -24.31
CA THR A 59 -11.32 18.59 -25.33
C THR A 59 -10.75 17.34 -24.68
N ARG A 60 -10.64 16.27 -25.46
CA ARG A 60 -10.05 15.00 -25.01
C ARG A 60 -8.59 15.15 -24.58
N ARG A 61 -7.83 15.99 -25.29
CA ARG A 61 -6.44 16.33 -24.94
C ARG A 61 -6.35 17.06 -23.62
N GLU A 62 -7.13 18.13 -23.45
CA GLU A 62 -7.14 18.94 -22.23
C GLU A 62 -7.49 18.13 -20.97
N PHE A 63 -8.43 17.18 -21.09
CA PHE A 63 -8.73 16.27 -19.97
C PHE A 63 -7.53 15.34 -19.67
N CYS A 64 -6.76 14.94 -20.69
CA CYS A 64 -5.53 14.19 -20.47
C CYS A 64 -4.45 15.03 -19.77
N GLU A 65 -4.27 16.29 -20.16
CA GLU A 65 -3.35 17.23 -19.51
C GLU A 65 -3.68 17.38 -18.02
N LEU A 66 -4.94 17.66 -17.69
CA LEU A 66 -5.39 17.73 -16.29
C LEU A 66 -5.20 16.39 -15.54
N THR A 67 -5.46 15.26 -16.19
CA THR A 67 -5.27 13.94 -15.57
C THR A 67 -3.79 13.64 -15.33
N ASP A 68 -2.91 14.05 -16.23
CA ASP A 68 -1.47 13.90 -16.07
C ASP A 68 -0.94 14.77 -14.92
N ASN A 69 -1.38 16.05 -14.84
CA ASN A 69 -1.11 16.93 -13.70
C ASN A 69 -1.60 16.34 -12.38
N LEU A 70 -2.78 15.68 -12.37
CA LEU A 70 -3.27 14.96 -11.21
C LEU A 70 -2.29 13.86 -10.76
N LEU A 71 -1.79 13.04 -11.69
CA LEU A 71 -0.86 11.98 -11.35
C LEU A 71 0.47 12.54 -10.82
N ASP A 72 0.98 13.61 -11.42
CA ASP A 72 2.20 14.28 -10.95
C ASP A 72 1.98 14.89 -9.55
N SER A 73 0.84 15.53 -9.27
CA SER A 73 0.45 16.06 -7.95
C SER A 73 0.32 14.96 -6.88
N LEU A 74 -0.03 13.75 -7.28
CA LEU A 74 -0.10 12.58 -6.42
C LEU A 74 1.27 11.89 -6.26
N GLY A 75 2.32 12.37 -6.95
CA GLY A 75 3.64 11.74 -6.98
C GLY A 75 3.64 10.37 -7.66
N ILE A 76 2.73 10.16 -8.62
CA ILE A 76 2.63 8.91 -9.38
C ILE A 76 3.38 9.08 -10.69
N THR A 77 4.47 8.34 -10.84
CA THR A 77 5.27 8.36 -12.07
C THR A 77 4.70 7.37 -13.08
N THR A 78 4.38 7.85 -14.27
CA THR A 78 4.08 7.02 -15.44
C THR A 78 5.35 6.80 -16.26
N GLU A 79 5.43 5.69 -17.01
CA GLU A 79 6.57 5.47 -17.93
C GLU A 79 6.54 6.47 -19.07
N ASN A 80 7.71 7.01 -19.43
CA ASN A 80 7.84 7.86 -20.60
C ASN A 80 7.71 7.01 -21.87
N PRO A 81 6.69 7.24 -22.68
CA PRO A 81 6.45 6.45 -23.88
C PRO A 81 7.51 6.71 -24.94
N THR A 82 8.03 5.64 -25.51
CA THR A 82 8.92 5.74 -26.68
C THR A 82 8.13 5.87 -27.98
N ARG A 83 6.85 5.50 -28.00
CA ARG A 83 5.94 5.58 -29.13
C ARG A 83 4.49 5.37 -28.70
N ALA A 84 3.56 6.22 -29.21
CA ALA A 84 2.12 5.95 -29.17
C ALA A 84 1.64 5.42 -30.52
N PRO A 85 0.51 4.64 -30.54
CA PRO A 85 -0.04 4.16 -31.82
C PRO A 85 -0.76 5.27 -32.62
N PHE A 86 -0.99 6.45 -32.02
CA PHE A 86 -1.81 7.50 -32.62
C PHE A 86 -1.02 8.29 -33.66
N GLU A 87 -1.63 8.50 -34.83
CA GLU A 87 -1.06 9.26 -35.94
C GLU A 87 -1.45 10.74 -35.89
N ASP A 88 -2.49 11.08 -35.13
CA ASP A 88 -3.10 12.41 -35.04
C ASP A 88 -2.66 13.21 -33.81
N THR A 89 -1.81 12.67 -32.94
CA THR A 89 -1.26 13.39 -31.79
C THR A 89 0.12 12.89 -31.37
N LEU A 90 0.96 13.85 -30.94
CA LEU A 90 2.26 13.61 -30.30
C LEU A 90 2.26 14.14 -28.86
N ASP A 91 1.08 14.44 -28.32
CA ASP A 91 0.93 14.99 -26.99
C ASP A 91 1.45 14.03 -25.92
N THR A 92 2.33 14.55 -25.04
CA THR A 92 3.04 13.73 -24.03
C THR A 92 2.08 13.18 -23.01
N SER A 93 1.10 13.95 -22.55
CA SER A 93 0.11 13.53 -21.55
C SER A 93 -0.79 12.43 -22.11
N VAL A 94 -1.24 12.57 -23.38
CA VAL A 94 -2.00 11.52 -24.06
C VAL A 94 -1.19 10.22 -24.12
N MET A 95 0.09 10.32 -24.49
CA MET A 95 0.96 9.16 -24.64
C MET A 95 1.25 8.49 -23.30
N ARG A 96 1.54 9.25 -22.24
CA ARG A 96 1.75 8.74 -20.87
C ARG A 96 0.52 8.00 -20.37
N LEU A 97 -0.66 8.58 -20.52
CA LEU A 97 -1.91 7.99 -20.09
C LEU A 97 -2.33 6.77 -20.93
N TYR A 98 -1.92 6.70 -22.19
CA TYR A 98 -2.11 5.51 -23.02
C TYR A 98 -1.27 4.33 -22.51
N VAL A 99 0.01 4.56 -22.23
CA VAL A 99 0.89 3.50 -21.64
C VAL A 99 0.39 3.07 -20.28
N ALA A 100 -0.15 3.98 -19.48
CA ALA A 100 -0.80 3.69 -18.19
C ALA A 100 -2.14 2.92 -18.33
N GLY A 101 -2.67 2.72 -19.56
CA GLY A 101 -3.94 2.07 -19.81
C GLY A 101 -5.18 2.90 -19.44
N ILE A 102 -4.99 4.19 -19.12
CA ILE A 102 -6.07 5.11 -18.74
C ILE A 102 -6.86 5.55 -19.97
N VAL A 103 -6.16 5.96 -21.04
CA VAL A 103 -6.81 6.38 -22.28
C VAL A 103 -6.79 5.29 -23.34
N LYS A 104 -7.77 5.38 -24.25
CA LYS A 104 -7.87 4.57 -25.46
C LYS A 104 -8.14 5.50 -26.63
N GLY A 105 -7.71 5.08 -27.84
CA GLY A 105 -8.05 5.78 -29.07
C GLY A 105 -9.53 5.71 -29.41
N THR A 106 -9.98 6.59 -30.30
CA THR A 106 -11.27 6.50 -31.01
C THR A 106 -11.23 5.41 -32.07
N SER A 107 -10.01 5.05 -32.54
CA SER A 107 -9.69 3.89 -33.36
C SER A 107 -8.32 3.30 -32.95
N GLU A 108 -7.81 2.32 -33.70
CA GLU A 108 -6.49 1.72 -33.44
C GLU A 108 -5.34 2.74 -33.60
N THR A 109 -5.50 3.73 -34.47
CA THR A 109 -4.43 4.71 -34.80
C THR A 109 -4.86 6.16 -34.58
N THR A 110 -6.05 6.44 -34.08
CA THR A 110 -6.61 7.79 -33.92
C THR A 110 -7.03 8.04 -32.48
N PHE A 111 -6.65 9.19 -31.91
CA PHE A 111 -7.05 9.61 -30.56
C PHE A 111 -8.14 10.69 -30.60
N SER A 112 -8.19 11.52 -31.64
CA SER A 112 -9.07 12.69 -31.79
C SER A 112 -8.86 13.73 -30.67
N PRO A 113 -7.67 14.32 -30.54
CA PRO A 113 -7.28 15.15 -29.38
C PRO A 113 -8.15 16.40 -29.21
N ASP A 114 -8.60 16.98 -30.30
CA ASP A 114 -9.36 18.24 -30.32
C ASP A 114 -10.89 18.05 -30.30
N ASP A 115 -11.36 16.80 -30.31
CA ASP A 115 -12.78 16.50 -30.14
C ASP A 115 -13.25 16.83 -28.72
N THR A 116 -14.49 17.32 -28.61
CA THR A 116 -15.14 17.55 -27.34
C THR A 116 -15.31 16.24 -26.57
N LEU A 117 -14.95 16.22 -25.29
CA LEU A 117 -15.17 15.09 -24.41
C LEU A 117 -16.63 15.08 -23.95
N ILE A 118 -17.32 13.94 -24.12
CA ILE A 118 -18.66 13.74 -23.56
C ILE A 118 -18.58 13.17 -22.13
N ARG A 119 -19.65 13.37 -21.37
CA ARG A 119 -19.71 13.01 -19.96
C ARG A 119 -19.49 11.50 -19.69
N ALA A 120 -19.99 10.63 -20.58
CA ALA A 120 -19.76 9.19 -20.50
C ALA A 120 -18.26 8.83 -20.65
N ASP A 121 -17.55 9.48 -21.57
CA ASP A 121 -16.13 9.24 -21.77
C ASP A 121 -15.28 9.77 -20.61
N ALA A 122 -15.64 10.97 -20.06
CA ALA A 122 -15.01 11.50 -18.86
C ALA A 122 -15.15 10.56 -17.67
N ALA A 123 -16.32 9.95 -17.48
CA ALA A 123 -16.54 8.93 -16.45
C ALA A 123 -15.67 7.70 -16.64
N CYS A 124 -15.54 7.22 -17.88
CA CYS A 124 -14.65 6.09 -18.21
C CYS A 124 -13.19 6.39 -17.93
N LEU A 125 -12.70 7.59 -18.29
CA LEU A 125 -11.32 8.02 -18.03
C LEU A 125 -11.10 8.15 -16.52
N THR A 126 -12.00 8.78 -15.78
CA THR A 126 -11.93 8.93 -14.32
C THR A 126 -11.90 7.59 -13.60
N ALA A 127 -12.76 6.64 -13.99
CA ALA A 127 -12.78 5.29 -13.40
C ALA A 127 -11.46 4.54 -13.64
N ARG A 128 -10.89 4.63 -14.85
CA ARG A 128 -9.59 4.02 -15.16
C ARG A 128 -8.44 4.69 -14.42
N THR A 129 -8.49 6.01 -14.26
CA THR A 129 -7.50 6.76 -13.45
C THR A 129 -7.58 6.32 -11.98
N ALA A 130 -8.77 6.18 -11.41
CA ALA A 130 -8.95 5.66 -10.06
C ALA A 130 -8.36 4.24 -9.90
N ALA A 131 -8.64 3.35 -10.85
CA ALA A 131 -8.07 2.00 -10.88
C ALA A 131 -6.54 2.00 -11.01
N PHE A 132 -5.98 2.85 -11.87
CA PHE A 132 -4.54 3.03 -11.98
C PHE A 132 -3.90 3.55 -10.70
N CYS A 133 -4.60 4.43 -9.97
CA CYS A 133 -4.20 4.90 -8.64
C CYS A 133 -4.40 3.86 -7.52
N HIS A 134 -4.83 2.65 -7.84
CA HIS A 134 -5.14 1.57 -6.90
C HIS A 134 -6.25 1.91 -5.90
N VAL A 135 -7.19 2.75 -6.29
CA VAL A 135 -8.43 2.96 -5.54
C VAL A 135 -9.40 1.84 -5.94
N GLY A 136 -9.60 0.90 -5.03
CA GLY A 136 -10.57 -0.17 -5.22
C GLY A 136 -11.99 0.38 -5.22
N LEU A 137 -12.69 0.21 -6.33
CA LEU A 137 -14.09 0.61 -6.48
C LEU A 137 -14.96 -0.67 -6.36
N PRO A 138 -15.83 -0.84 -5.32
CA PRO A 138 -16.60 -2.06 -5.14
C PRO A 138 -17.64 -2.24 -6.24
N GLU A 139 -17.66 -3.42 -6.87
CA GLU A 139 -18.59 -3.77 -7.96
C GLU A 139 -20.08 -3.72 -7.58
N LYS A 140 -20.41 -3.85 -6.29
CA LYS A 140 -21.81 -3.86 -5.80
C LYS A 140 -22.53 -2.51 -5.84
N ALA A 141 -21.81 -1.44 -6.15
CA ALA A 141 -22.36 -0.08 -6.12
C ALA A 141 -22.88 0.42 -7.48
N VAL A 142 -22.97 -0.42 -8.50
CA VAL A 142 -23.58 -0.03 -9.78
C VAL A 142 -25.07 0.14 -9.56
N ALA A 143 -25.50 1.39 -9.29
CA ALA A 143 -26.92 1.73 -9.22
C ALA A 143 -27.60 1.33 -10.53
N GLU A 144 -28.83 0.85 -10.47
CA GLU A 144 -29.66 0.65 -11.66
C GLU A 144 -29.89 2.01 -12.32
N LEU A 145 -29.09 2.30 -13.34
CA LEU A 145 -29.24 3.51 -14.13
C LEU A 145 -30.46 3.33 -15.03
N THR A 146 -31.45 4.20 -14.90
CA THR A 146 -32.75 4.10 -15.57
C THR A 146 -32.76 4.75 -16.95
N GLU A 147 -31.69 5.42 -17.34
CA GLU A 147 -31.56 6.14 -18.62
C GLU A 147 -30.78 5.35 -19.67
N GLU A 148 -30.86 5.78 -20.93
CA GLU A 148 -30.19 5.16 -22.06
C GLU A 148 -28.68 5.48 -22.03
N ILE A 149 -27.87 4.62 -21.38
CA ILE A 149 -26.43 4.76 -21.24
C ILE A 149 -25.73 3.84 -22.24
N PRO A 150 -24.65 4.31 -22.88
CA PRO A 150 -23.83 3.47 -23.75
C PRO A 150 -23.29 2.24 -22.99
N ASP A 151 -23.44 1.04 -23.57
CA ASP A 151 -23.05 -0.20 -22.92
C ASP A 151 -21.59 -0.21 -22.46
N TYR A 152 -20.66 0.41 -23.24
CA TYR A 152 -19.26 0.49 -22.90
C TYR A 152 -18.98 1.33 -21.63
N ALA A 153 -19.89 2.23 -21.25
CA ALA A 153 -19.73 3.17 -20.15
C ALA A 153 -20.50 2.80 -18.89
N LYS A 154 -21.54 1.92 -18.99
CA LYS A 154 -22.45 1.57 -17.88
C LYS A 154 -21.72 1.22 -16.59
N HIS A 155 -20.77 0.30 -16.67
CA HIS A 155 -20.01 -0.12 -15.50
C HIS A 155 -19.21 1.03 -14.88
N ASN A 156 -18.46 1.78 -15.69
CA ASN A 156 -17.65 2.89 -15.19
C ASN A 156 -18.49 4.03 -14.63
N ILE A 157 -19.61 4.36 -15.24
CA ILE A 157 -20.55 5.38 -14.75
C ILE A 157 -21.10 4.94 -13.38
N GLY A 158 -21.54 3.70 -13.24
CA GLY A 158 -21.98 3.17 -11.95
C GLY A 158 -20.92 3.31 -10.87
N LEU A 159 -19.67 2.97 -11.17
CA LEU A 159 -18.55 3.11 -10.25
C LEU A 159 -18.33 4.57 -9.82
N VAL A 160 -18.14 5.51 -10.74
CA VAL A 160 -17.82 6.90 -10.40
C VAL A 160 -18.96 7.62 -9.69
N MET A 161 -20.22 7.24 -9.94
CA MET A 161 -21.37 7.74 -9.20
C MET A 161 -21.43 7.18 -7.78
N ALA A 162 -21.18 5.89 -7.61
CA ALA A 162 -21.18 5.25 -6.29
C ALA A 162 -20.12 5.85 -5.34
N TYR A 163 -19.03 6.36 -5.91
CA TYR A 163 -17.98 7.05 -5.15
C TYR A 163 -18.18 8.56 -5.01
N GLY A 164 -19.29 9.08 -5.50
CA GLY A 164 -19.56 10.52 -5.46
C GLY A 164 -18.59 11.36 -6.31
N LEU A 165 -17.81 10.71 -7.20
CA LEU A 165 -16.94 11.42 -8.15
C LEU A 165 -17.78 12.20 -9.16
N PHE A 166 -18.80 11.54 -9.72
CA PHE A 166 -19.83 12.17 -10.53
C PHE A 166 -21.14 12.26 -9.77
N VAL A 167 -21.84 13.38 -9.94
CA VAL A 167 -23.17 13.60 -9.40
C VAL A 167 -24.11 13.76 -10.59
N GLY A 168 -25.28 13.11 -10.56
CA GLY A 168 -26.30 13.27 -11.58
C GLY A 168 -26.94 14.68 -11.53
N THR A 169 -27.62 15.04 -12.59
CA THR A 169 -28.47 16.24 -12.66
C THR A 169 -29.92 15.87 -12.33
N GLU A 170 -30.84 16.86 -12.36
CA GLU A 170 -32.28 16.60 -12.26
C GLU A 170 -32.82 15.70 -13.38
N ASN A 171 -32.10 15.63 -14.52
CA ASN A 171 -32.42 14.83 -15.69
C ASN A 171 -31.71 13.45 -15.73
N GLY A 172 -30.90 13.12 -14.71
CA GLY A 172 -30.13 11.91 -14.65
C GLY A 172 -28.62 12.12 -14.86
N PHE A 173 -27.92 11.16 -15.46
CA PHE A 173 -26.48 11.25 -15.71
C PHE A 173 -26.15 12.08 -16.96
N GLU A 174 -27.01 12.10 -17.97
CA GLU A 174 -26.84 12.83 -19.23
C GLU A 174 -25.52 12.43 -19.97
N PRO A 175 -25.38 11.17 -20.40
CA PRO A 175 -24.10 10.59 -20.85
C PRO A 175 -23.51 11.23 -22.11
N TYR A 176 -24.33 11.83 -22.95
CA TYR A 176 -23.94 12.39 -24.26
C TYR A 176 -23.66 13.89 -24.22
N GLU A 177 -23.95 14.53 -23.08
CA GLU A 177 -23.71 15.97 -22.96
C GLU A 177 -22.21 16.29 -22.97
N PRO A 178 -21.80 17.43 -23.58
CA PRO A 178 -20.44 17.93 -23.49
C PRO A 178 -20.00 18.12 -22.04
N TYR A 179 -18.81 17.64 -21.71
CA TYR A 179 -18.25 17.82 -20.37
C TYR A 179 -17.47 19.13 -20.30
N THR A 180 -17.64 19.91 -19.23
CA THR A 180 -17.02 21.23 -19.14
C THR A 180 -15.67 21.19 -18.44
N VAL A 181 -14.88 22.26 -18.60
CA VAL A 181 -13.59 22.44 -17.90
C VAL A 181 -13.81 22.43 -16.40
N GLU A 182 -14.80 23.14 -15.87
CA GLU A 182 -15.11 23.18 -14.45
C GLU A 182 -15.51 21.81 -13.88
N GLN A 183 -16.38 21.08 -14.61
CA GLN A 183 -16.74 19.73 -14.22
C GLN A 183 -15.52 18.78 -14.18
N SER A 184 -14.59 18.96 -15.11
CA SER A 184 -13.35 18.18 -15.17
C SER A 184 -12.43 18.46 -14.00
N VAL A 185 -12.24 19.73 -13.66
CA VAL A 185 -11.46 20.14 -12.47
C VAL A 185 -12.12 19.59 -11.22
N THR A 186 -13.44 19.75 -11.08
CA THR A 186 -14.19 19.26 -9.92
C THR A 186 -14.02 17.76 -9.71
N VAL A 187 -14.19 16.94 -10.76
CA VAL A 187 -14.06 15.49 -10.63
C VAL A 187 -12.62 15.05 -10.31
N LEU A 188 -11.63 15.72 -10.88
CA LEU A 188 -10.22 15.40 -10.64
C LEU A 188 -9.76 15.83 -9.26
N VAL A 189 -10.27 16.94 -8.69
CA VAL A 189 -10.04 17.29 -7.28
C VAL A 189 -10.68 16.25 -6.35
N ARG A 190 -11.91 15.83 -6.61
CA ARG A 190 -12.57 14.75 -5.85
C ARG A 190 -11.77 13.46 -5.93
N LEU A 191 -11.26 13.12 -7.12
CA LEU A 191 -10.43 11.94 -7.31
C LEU A 191 -9.09 12.07 -6.56
N TYR A 192 -8.46 13.25 -6.58
CA TYR A 192 -7.25 13.53 -5.79
C TYR A 192 -7.50 13.26 -4.30
N ASP A 193 -8.56 13.85 -3.74
CA ASP A 193 -8.88 13.70 -2.32
C ASP A 193 -9.23 12.24 -1.98
N LEU A 194 -9.94 11.54 -2.85
CA LEU A 194 -10.23 10.10 -2.70
C LEU A 194 -8.96 9.26 -2.72
N VAL A 195 -8.04 9.51 -3.66
CA VAL A 195 -6.75 8.81 -3.75
C VAL A 195 -5.88 9.13 -2.53
N LYS A 196 -5.85 10.39 -2.10
CA LYS A 196 -5.13 10.79 -0.88
C LYS A 196 -5.73 10.13 0.37
N ALA A 197 -7.04 10.10 0.50
CA ALA A 197 -7.72 9.40 1.60
C ALA A 197 -7.41 7.89 1.58
N ALA A 198 -7.51 7.25 0.42
CA ALA A 198 -7.19 5.84 0.25
C ALA A 198 -5.70 5.54 0.53
N ARG A 199 -4.78 6.44 0.15
CA ARG A 199 -3.35 6.32 0.40
C ARG A 199 -2.93 6.77 1.80
N SER A 200 -3.70 7.65 2.44
CA SER A 200 -3.35 8.23 3.74
C SER A 200 -3.46 7.23 4.89
N GLU A 201 -4.20 6.14 4.70
CA GLU A 201 -4.33 5.06 5.66
C GLU A 201 -3.97 3.71 5.05
N THR A 202 -2.67 3.46 4.90
CA THR A 202 -2.22 2.11 4.55
C THR A 202 -2.58 1.13 5.67
N PHE A 203 -2.69 -0.16 5.32
CA PHE A 203 -2.87 -1.21 6.33
C PHE A 203 -1.82 -1.12 7.45
N GLU A 204 -0.58 -0.79 7.10
CA GLU A 204 0.52 -0.58 8.03
C GLU A 204 0.25 0.57 9.00
N ASP A 205 -0.21 1.72 8.49
CA ASP A 205 -0.51 2.89 9.33
C ASP A 205 -1.71 2.63 10.24
N LYS A 206 -2.79 1.99 9.73
CA LYS A 206 -3.92 1.54 10.54
C LYS A 206 -3.48 0.59 11.65
N LEU A 207 -2.67 -0.40 11.30
CA LEU A 207 -2.17 -1.38 12.26
C LEU A 207 -1.34 -0.71 13.36
N ILE A 208 -0.47 0.24 13.00
CA ILE A 208 0.36 0.97 13.96
C ILE A 208 -0.50 1.84 14.88
N SER A 209 -1.53 2.50 14.34
CA SER A 209 -2.43 3.35 15.13
C SER A 209 -3.22 2.60 16.21
N LEU A 210 -3.43 1.28 16.05
CA LEU A 210 -4.10 0.43 17.01
C LEU A 210 -3.20 -0.03 18.17
N LEU A 211 -1.88 0.23 18.08
CA LEU A 211 -0.93 -0.24 19.09
C LEU A 211 -0.73 0.80 20.21
N PRO A 212 -0.42 0.36 21.44
CA PRO A 212 -0.14 1.28 22.53
C PRO A 212 1.18 2.02 22.30
N HIS A 213 1.15 3.35 22.21
CA HIS A 213 2.31 4.19 21.93
C HIS A 213 3.09 4.60 23.20
N ASP A 214 2.66 4.15 24.36
CA ASP A 214 3.33 4.38 25.66
C ASP A 214 4.46 3.39 25.95
N LYS A 215 4.63 2.38 25.10
CA LYS A 215 5.63 1.31 25.23
C LYS A 215 6.33 1.00 23.91
N ASN A 216 7.53 0.44 24.02
CA ASN A 216 8.19 -0.14 22.85
C ASN A 216 7.42 -1.35 22.36
N PHE A 217 7.16 -1.40 21.07
CA PHE A 217 6.58 -2.56 20.41
C PHE A 217 7.35 -2.89 19.13
N MET A 218 7.18 -4.11 18.67
CA MET A 218 7.68 -4.58 17.39
C MET A 218 6.61 -5.43 16.73
N ILE A 219 6.27 -5.09 15.50
CA ILE A 219 5.28 -5.81 14.70
C ILE A 219 5.85 -6.10 13.32
N SER A 220 5.27 -7.09 12.65
CA SER A 220 5.52 -7.37 11.24
C SER A 220 4.21 -7.30 10.46
N PRO A 221 3.89 -6.16 9.82
CA PRO A 221 2.74 -6.08 8.94
C PRO A 221 2.78 -7.13 7.83
N LEU A 222 3.97 -7.47 7.33
CA LEU A 222 4.15 -8.53 6.34
C LEU A 222 3.68 -9.90 6.85
N SER A 223 4.00 -10.26 8.11
CA SER A 223 3.55 -11.51 8.71
C SER A 223 2.03 -11.56 8.83
N LEU A 224 1.40 -10.44 9.23
CA LEU A 224 -0.06 -10.38 9.33
C LEU A 224 -0.71 -10.48 7.95
N LYS A 225 -0.18 -9.75 6.94
CA LYS A 225 -0.65 -9.89 5.54
C LYS A 225 -0.48 -11.33 5.02
N ALA A 226 0.62 -12.01 5.37
CA ALA A 226 0.82 -13.41 4.97
C ALA A 226 -0.22 -14.36 5.59
N ALA A 227 -0.53 -14.20 6.87
CA ALA A 227 -1.61 -14.98 7.51
C ALA A 227 -2.98 -14.65 6.89
N LEU A 228 -3.26 -13.38 6.59
CA LEU A 228 -4.48 -12.95 5.90
C LEU A 228 -4.54 -13.43 4.45
N ALA A 229 -3.40 -13.64 3.77
CA ALA A 229 -3.38 -14.26 2.44
C ALA A 229 -3.87 -15.71 2.48
N LEU A 230 -3.49 -16.47 3.52
CA LEU A 230 -4.03 -17.81 3.72
C LEU A 230 -5.56 -17.77 3.95
N ALA A 231 -6.03 -16.83 4.79
CA ALA A 231 -7.45 -16.64 5.04
C ALA A 231 -8.23 -16.22 3.79
N ALA A 232 -7.72 -15.24 3.03
CA ALA A 232 -8.36 -14.72 1.82
C ALA A 232 -8.57 -15.80 0.74
N ASN A 233 -7.58 -16.69 0.57
CA ASN A 233 -7.69 -17.79 -0.40
C ASN A 233 -8.66 -18.91 0.05
N GLY A 234 -9.07 -18.91 1.31
CA GLY A 234 -10.13 -19.80 1.82
C GLY A 234 -11.49 -19.13 1.96
N ALA A 235 -11.55 -17.81 1.72
CA ALA A 235 -12.76 -17.01 1.88
C ALA A 235 -13.50 -16.81 0.54
N SER A 236 -14.77 -16.46 0.64
CA SER A 236 -15.61 -16.08 -0.50
C SER A 236 -16.51 -14.91 -0.13
N ASP A 237 -17.15 -14.33 -1.13
CA ASP A 237 -18.17 -13.29 -0.96
C ASP A 237 -17.70 -12.13 -0.05
N ASN A 238 -18.53 -11.71 0.87
CA ASN A 238 -18.28 -10.58 1.76
C ASN A 238 -16.99 -10.73 2.57
N THR A 239 -16.66 -11.93 3.05
CA THR A 239 -15.43 -12.14 3.85
C THR A 239 -14.17 -11.88 3.04
N LEU A 240 -14.13 -12.34 1.79
CA LEU A 240 -13.01 -12.05 0.90
C LEU A 240 -12.91 -10.55 0.60
N GLU A 241 -14.05 -9.93 0.28
CA GLU A 241 -14.11 -8.48 0.01
C GLU A 241 -13.61 -7.65 1.21
N GLU A 242 -14.04 -7.96 2.43
CA GLU A 242 -13.60 -7.26 3.65
C GLU A 242 -12.09 -7.41 3.88
N ILE A 243 -11.52 -8.59 3.65
CA ILE A 243 -10.07 -8.81 3.77
C ILE A 243 -9.32 -7.96 2.74
N LEU A 244 -9.72 -8.01 1.47
CA LEU A 244 -9.06 -7.28 0.39
C LEU A 244 -9.16 -5.77 0.58
N ASN A 245 -10.33 -5.26 0.94
CA ASN A 245 -10.55 -3.83 1.23
C ASN A 245 -9.71 -3.36 2.42
N THR A 246 -9.64 -4.15 3.49
CA THR A 246 -8.82 -3.84 4.67
C THR A 246 -7.34 -3.74 4.31
N LEU A 247 -6.88 -4.60 3.41
CA LEU A 247 -5.49 -4.66 2.97
C LEU A 247 -5.16 -3.69 1.82
N GLY A 248 -6.18 -3.09 1.20
CA GLY A 248 -6.04 -2.14 0.09
C GLY A 248 -5.72 -2.80 -1.26
N TYR A 249 -6.26 -4.00 -1.51
CA TYR A 249 -6.09 -4.71 -2.79
C TYR A 249 -7.40 -4.82 -3.56
N PRO A 250 -7.37 -4.63 -4.89
CA PRO A 250 -8.59 -4.65 -5.72
C PRO A 250 -9.16 -6.07 -5.91
N ASP A 251 -8.31 -7.09 -5.87
CA ASP A 251 -8.68 -8.49 -6.09
C ASP A 251 -7.66 -9.46 -5.47
N LEU A 252 -8.06 -10.73 -5.38
CA LEU A 252 -7.25 -11.79 -4.78
C LEU A 252 -5.99 -12.10 -5.59
N VAL A 253 -6.03 -11.96 -6.92
CA VAL A 253 -4.87 -12.26 -7.79
C VAL A 253 -3.77 -11.25 -7.51
N SER A 254 -4.09 -9.95 -7.58
CA SER A 254 -3.15 -8.86 -7.29
C SER A 254 -2.57 -8.98 -5.88
N PHE A 255 -3.40 -9.36 -4.89
CA PHE A 255 -2.93 -9.60 -3.54
C PHE A 255 -1.95 -10.77 -3.45
N ASN A 256 -2.29 -11.92 -4.07
CA ASN A 256 -1.42 -13.10 -4.08
C ASN A 256 -0.08 -12.83 -4.75
N GLU A 257 -0.06 -12.15 -5.89
CA GLU A 257 1.17 -11.76 -6.60
C GLU A 257 2.06 -10.85 -5.74
N ALA A 258 1.46 -9.84 -5.11
CA ALA A 258 2.18 -8.95 -4.20
C ALA A 258 2.78 -9.71 -3.02
N MET A 259 2.03 -10.64 -2.42
CA MET A 259 2.49 -11.45 -1.30
C MET A 259 3.57 -12.45 -1.71
N GLN A 260 3.44 -13.14 -2.84
CA GLN A 260 4.49 -14.01 -3.38
C GLN A 260 5.81 -13.27 -3.58
N LYS A 261 5.74 -12.05 -4.14
CA LYS A 261 6.91 -11.19 -4.32
C LYS A 261 7.52 -10.75 -2.97
N ALA A 262 6.68 -10.36 -2.01
CA ALA A 262 7.12 -9.89 -0.70
C ALA A 262 7.71 -11.00 0.18
N LEU A 263 7.11 -12.21 0.12
CA LEU A 263 7.54 -13.37 0.91
C LEU A 263 8.70 -14.15 0.28
N LYS A 264 9.17 -13.76 -0.90
CA LYS A 264 10.28 -14.44 -1.56
C LYS A 264 11.52 -14.43 -0.67
N ALA A 265 11.87 -15.59 -0.17
CA ALA A 265 13.04 -15.78 0.70
C ALA A 265 14.33 -15.32 0.02
N LYS A 266 15.23 -14.76 0.82
CA LYS A 266 16.57 -14.38 0.42
C LYS A 266 17.53 -14.92 1.46
N SER A 267 18.44 -15.79 1.06
CA SER A 267 19.43 -16.37 1.94
C SER A 267 20.83 -16.18 1.34
N GLY A 268 21.67 -15.49 2.09
CA GLY A 268 23.09 -15.26 1.79
C GLY A 268 23.90 -15.26 3.08
N GLU A 269 25.20 -15.07 2.99
CA GLU A 269 26.07 -15.01 4.17
C GLU A 269 25.83 -13.76 5.02
N THR A 270 25.48 -12.65 4.38
CA THR A 270 25.35 -11.33 5.03
C THR A 270 23.92 -10.89 5.25
N LEU A 271 22.93 -11.45 4.50
CA LEU A 271 21.53 -11.18 4.62
C LEU A 271 20.71 -12.47 4.52
N VAL A 272 19.91 -12.75 5.54
CA VAL A 272 18.96 -13.86 5.57
C VAL A 272 17.57 -13.29 5.79
N PHE A 273 16.63 -13.64 4.91
CA PHE A 273 15.21 -13.36 5.05
C PHE A 273 14.47 -14.65 4.73
N GLU A 274 13.84 -15.22 5.74
CA GLU A 274 13.09 -16.48 5.65
C GLU A 274 11.68 -16.25 6.12
N THR A 275 10.73 -16.87 5.42
CA THR A 275 9.31 -16.85 5.77
C THR A 275 8.78 -18.27 5.81
N ALA A 276 7.90 -18.56 6.74
CA ALA A 276 7.21 -19.83 6.83
C ALA A 276 5.73 -19.61 7.13
N ASN A 277 4.88 -20.37 6.47
CA ASN A 277 3.42 -20.33 6.63
C ASN A 277 2.91 -21.69 7.07
N SER A 278 1.92 -21.73 7.93
CA SER A 278 1.26 -22.98 8.32
C SER A 278 -0.23 -22.80 8.59
N LEU A 279 -0.94 -23.86 8.29
CA LEU A 279 -2.37 -24.05 8.52
C LEU A 279 -2.53 -25.18 9.53
N TRP A 280 -3.23 -24.93 10.59
CA TRP A 280 -3.49 -25.92 11.64
C TRP A 280 -4.98 -26.10 11.83
N LEU A 281 -5.45 -27.35 11.88
CA LEU A 281 -6.81 -27.72 12.21
C LEU A 281 -6.82 -28.52 13.48
N ASN A 282 -7.61 -28.09 14.47
CA ASN A 282 -7.81 -28.85 15.71
C ASN A 282 -9.00 -29.80 15.55
N ARG A 283 -8.73 -31.11 15.44
CA ARG A 283 -9.75 -32.13 15.20
C ARG A 283 -10.75 -32.33 16.36
N ASP A 284 -10.37 -31.94 17.56
CA ASP A 284 -11.27 -32.00 18.69
C ASP A 284 -12.33 -30.90 18.68
N ASN A 285 -12.01 -29.77 18.00
CA ASN A 285 -12.85 -28.58 17.94
C ASN A 285 -13.53 -28.39 16.57
N MET A 286 -13.19 -29.23 15.56
CA MET A 286 -13.69 -29.12 14.20
C MET A 286 -14.01 -30.49 13.59
N ALA A 287 -15.21 -30.62 13.04
CA ALA A 287 -15.71 -31.88 12.49
C ALA A 287 -15.29 -32.13 11.01
N PHE A 288 -14.59 -31.19 10.36
CA PHE A 288 -14.19 -31.30 8.96
C PHE A 288 -12.71 -30.96 8.77
N SER A 289 -12.14 -31.46 7.67
CA SER A 289 -10.75 -31.24 7.29
C SER A 289 -10.62 -30.12 6.25
N PHE A 290 -9.42 -29.58 6.08
CA PHE A 290 -9.12 -28.68 4.97
C PHE A 290 -9.38 -29.38 3.64
N ARG A 291 -9.91 -28.63 2.67
CA ARG A 291 -10.03 -29.10 1.29
C ARG A 291 -8.64 -29.26 0.67
N LYS A 292 -8.39 -30.35 -0.05
CA LYS A 292 -7.09 -30.64 -0.68
C LYS A 292 -6.69 -29.57 -1.69
N GLU A 293 -7.66 -29.06 -2.44
CA GLU A 293 -7.45 -27.98 -3.41
C GLU A 293 -6.94 -26.72 -2.73
N TYR A 294 -7.50 -26.36 -1.58
CA TYR A 294 -7.06 -25.21 -0.78
C TYR A 294 -5.66 -25.42 -0.23
N THR A 295 -5.38 -26.53 0.42
CA THR A 295 -4.03 -26.78 0.98
C THR A 295 -2.96 -26.90 -0.09
N GLY A 296 -3.30 -27.47 -1.25
CA GLY A 296 -2.44 -27.50 -2.43
C GLY A 296 -2.12 -26.10 -2.93
N ALA A 297 -3.15 -25.27 -3.14
CA ALA A 297 -2.96 -23.88 -3.57
C ALA A 297 -2.12 -23.06 -2.55
N MET A 298 -2.34 -23.24 -1.25
CA MET A 298 -1.55 -22.54 -0.22
C MET A 298 -0.09 -23.00 -0.17
N SER A 299 0.15 -24.28 -0.44
CA SER A 299 1.51 -24.81 -0.59
C SER A 299 2.21 -24.20 -1.81
N ASP A 300 1.52 -24.17 -2.97
CA ASP A 300 2.10 -23.68 -4.24
C ASP A 300 2.33 -22.16 -4.22
N LEU A 301 1.37 -21.38 -3.68
CA LEU A 301 1.45 -19.93 -3.64
C LEU A 301 2.41 -19.39 -2.56
N PHE A 302 2.40 -20.00 -1.38
CA PHE A 302 3.04 -19.44 -0.19
C PHE A 302 3.94 -20.40 0.57
N GLY A 303 4.18 -21.61 0.05
CA GLY A 303 4.96 -22.64 0.73
C GLY A 303 4.35 -23.09 2.06
N ALA A 304 3.03 -22.92 2.23
CA ALA A 304 2.37 -23.21 3.48
C ALA A 304 2.26 -24.72 3.74
N THR A 305 2.52 -25.12 4.99
CA THR A 305 2.28 -26.48 5.46
C THR A 305 0.92 -26.58 6.13
N ALA A 306 0.12 -27.59 5.79
CA ALA A 306 -1.16 -27.87 6.44
C ALA A 306 -1.02 -29.06 7.37
N SER A 307 -1.45 -28.91 8.61
CA SER A 307 -1.36 -29.94 9.65
C SER A 307 -2.65 -30.04 10.43
N GLU A 308 -2.97 -31.24 10.88
CA GLU A 308 -4.05 -31.50 11.83
C GLU A 308 -3.44 -31.85 13.18
N THR A 309 -4.06 -31.34 14.25
CA THR A 309 -3.64 -31.57 15.64
C THR A 309 -4.86 -31.86 16.51
N ASP A 310 -4.66 -32.03 17.79
CA ASP A 310 -5.71 -32.25 18.83
C ASP A 310 -5.41 -31.39 20.05
N ASN A 311 -6.39 -31.28 20.98
CA ASN A 311 -6.26 -30.47 22.19
C ASN A 311 -5.04 -30.82 23.06
N LYS A 312 -4.61 -32.07 23.03
CA LYS A 312 -3.48 -32.56 23.83
C LYS A 312 -2.13 -32.13 23.23
N ASN A 313 -2.03 -32.05 21.91
CA ASN A 313 -0.77 -31.90 21.20
C ASN A 313 -0.57 -30.49 20.63
N ALA A 314 -1.65 -29.75 20.36
CA ALA A 314 -1.63 -28.48 19.63
C ALA A 314 -0.59 -27.48 20.16
N VAL A 315 -0.58 -27.20 21.45
CA VAL A 315 0.36 -26.23 22.05
C VAL A 315 1.81 -26.63 21.81
N ARG A 316 2.13 -27.91 21.99
CA ARG A 316 3.49 -28.43 21.79
C ARG A 316 3.91 -28.34 20.30
N GLU A 317 3.05 -28.79 19.39
CA GLU A 317 3.38 -28.92 17.98
C GLU A 317 3.51 -27.56 17.30
N ILE A 318 2.58 -26.64 17.58
CA ILE A 318 2.59 -25.30 17.01
C ILE A 318 3.76 -24.47 17.56
N ASN A 319 4.04 -24.55 18.85
CA ASN A 319 5.17 -23.86 19.44
C ASN A 319 6.52 -24.45 18.94
N ALA A 320 6.62 -25.77 18.76
CA ALA A 320 7.78 -26.41 18.18
C ALA A 320 8.01 -25.96 16.73
N TRP A 321 6.95 -25.87 15.90
CA TRP A 321 7.02 -25.30 14.56
C TRP A 321 7.53 -23.86 14.57
N ALA A 322 6.98 -23.01 15.44
CA ALA A 322 7.41 -21.62 15.54
C ALA A 322 8.88 -21.50 15.94
N SER A 323 9.31 -22.29 16.92
CA SER A 323 10.72 -22.33 17.37
C SER A 323 11.64 -22.79 16.25
N GLU A 324 11.31 -23.84 15.52
CA GLU A 324 12.08 -24.32 14.37
C GLU A 324 12.20 -23.23 13.28
N LYS A 325 11.09 -22.65 12.85
CA LYS A 325 11.05 -21.66 11.77
C LYS A 325 11.68 -20.32 12.14
N THR A 326 11.89 -20.06 13.41
CA THR A 326 12.54 -18.85 13.94
C THR A 326 13.93 -19.09 14.53
N HIS A 327 14.54 -20.24 14.24
CA HIS A 327 15.86 -20.63 14.77
C HIS A 327 15.93 -20.50 16.33
N GLY A 328 14.89 -20.91 17.01
CA GLY A 328 14.77 -20.85 18.48
C GLY A 328 14.55 -19.44 19.04
N LYS A 329 14.20 -18.44 18.20
CA LYS A 329 13.97 -17.07 18.67
C LYS A 329 12.57 -16.87 19.24
N ILE A 330 11.57 -17.58 18.71
CA ILE A 330 10.24 -17.64 19.28
C ILE A 330 9.97 -19.06 19.72
N GLU A 331 9.95 -19.28 21.02
CA GLU A 331 9.70 -20.59 21.59
C GLU A 331 8.20 -20.85 21.80
N LYS A 332 7.38 -19.79 21.82
CA LYS A 332 5.97 -19.90 22.16
C LYS A 332 5.14 -18.85 21.42
N ILE A 333 4.09 -19.31 20.73
CA ILE A 333 3.10 -18.48 20.04
C ILE A 333 1.67 -18.74 20.49
N ILE A 334 1.39 -19.89 21.10
CA ILE A 334 0.10 -20.20 21.71
C ILE A 334 0.27 -20.76 23.11
N ASP A 335 -0.74 -20.52 23.96
CA ASP A 335 -0.81 -20.97 25.35
C ASP A 335 -1.83 -22.07 25.58
N ASP A 336 -2.85 -22.13 24.73
CA ASP A 336 -3.94 -23.10 24.85
C ASP A 336 -4.31 -23.68 23.48
N SER A 337 -5.19 -24.65 23.48
CA SER A 337 -5.68 -25.37 22.29
C SER A 337 -7.09 -24.94 21.89
N ASN A 338 -7.61 -23.84 22.41
CA ASN A 338 -8.99 -23.39 22.16
C ASN A 338 -9.15 -22.67 20.84
N PHE A 339 -8.89 -23.38 19.74
CA PHE A 339 -9.11 -22.91 18.38
C PHE A 339 -9.67 -24.04 17.52
N ALA A 340 -10.42 -23.69 16.50
CA ALA A 340 -10.88 -24.61 15.45
C ALA A 340 -9.85 -24.73 14.31
N ALA A 341 -9.45 -23.60 13.77
CA ALA A 341 -8.37 -23.47 12.81
C ALA A 341 -7.43 -22.33 13.23
N LEU A 342 -6.13 -22.49 12.91
CA LEU A 342 -5.12 -21.49 13.21
C LEU A 342 -4.23 -21.32 11.97
N LEU A 343 -4.05 -20.07 11.58
CA LEU A 343 -3.15 -19.66 10.50
C LEU A 343 -1.94 -19.00 11.15
N ALA A 344 -0.75 -19.47 10.85
CA ALA A 344 0.48 -18.91 11.40
C ALA A 344 1.48 -18.56 10.30
N ASN A 345 2.12 -17.43 10.50
CA ASN A 345 3.27 -16.99 9.71
C ASN A 345 4.45 -16.72 10.64
N ALA A 346 5.64 -17.12 10.24
CA ALA A 346 6.88 -16.76 10.89
C ALA A 346 7.80 -16.06 9.90
N VAL A 347 8.40 -14.95 10.30
CA VAL A 347 9.43 -14.24 9.56
C VAL A 347 10.72 -14.22 10.36
N TYR A 348 11.81 -14.65 9.74
CA TYR A 348 13.15 -14.55 10.29
C TYR A 348 13.98 -13.62 9.42
N PHE A 349 14.55 -12.59 10.03
CA PHE A 349 15.43 -11.64 9.36
C PHE A 349 16.75 -11.50 10.13
N LYS A 350 17.85 -11.59 9.39
CA LYS A 350 19.20 -11.35 9.91
C LYS A 350 20.01 -10.64 8.84
N GLY A 351 20.56 -9.47 9.16
CA GLY A 351 21.35 -8.69 8.21
C GLY A 351 22.55 -8.03 8.86
N ASN A 352 23.66 -7.98 8.11
CA ASN A 352 24.80 -7.17 8.47
C ASN A 352 24.63 -5.77 7.88
N TRP A 353 25.02 -4.73 8.61
CA TRP A 353 25.05 -3.38 8.06
C TRP A 353 26.07 -3.26 6.95
N ARG A 354 25.73 -2.61 5.84
CA ARG A 354 26.71 -2.30 4.78
C ARG A 354 27.84 -1.42 5.33
N SER A 355 27.51 -0.47 6.20
CA SER A 355 28.46 0.32 6.98
C SER A 355 28.37 -0.10 8.44
N GLN A 356 29.33 -0.90 8.91
CA GLN A 356 29.28 -1.48 10.26
C GLN A 356 29.62 -0.46 11.33
N PHE A 357 28.90 -0.50 12.45
CA PHE A 357 29.25 0.22 13.66
C PHE A 357 30.43 -0.45 14.34
N ARG A 358 31.50 0.32 14.59
CA ARG A 358 32.67 -0.20 15.32
C ARG A 358 32.33 -0.36 16.80
N GLU A 359 32.61 -1.51 17.36
CA GLU A 359 32.34 -1.78 18.79
C GLU A 359 33.07 -0.79 19.70
N SER A 360 34.31 -0.43 19.35
CA SER A 360 35.14 0.55 20.06
C SER A 360 34.57 1.97 20.06
N ALA A 361 33.65 2.29 19.15
CA ALA A 361 32.96 3.59 19.08
C ALA A 361 31.64 3.60 19.87
N THR A 362 31.22 2.46 20.44
CA THR A 362 30.03 2.39 21.30
C THR A 362 30.34 3.00 22.67
N LYS A 363 29.56 3.99 23.09
CA LYS A 363 29.74 4.70 24.36
C LYS A 363 28.43 4.75 25.10
N ASN A 364 28.50 4.73 26.44
CA ASN A 364 27.32 5.02 27.26
C ASN A 364 27.03 6.52 27.17
N GLU A 365 25.80 6.84 26.88
CA GLU A 365 25.29 8.21 26.87
C GLU A 365 23.88 8.23 27.49
N THR A 366 23.47 9.40 27.96
CA THR A 366 22.16 9.58 28.57
C THR A 366 21.05 9.47 27.52
N PHE A 367 20.15 8.52 27.69
CA PHE A 367 18.89 8.42 26.96
C PHE A 367 17.76 9.00 27.82
N THR A 368 16.97 9.90 27.25
CA THR A 368 15.77 10.44 27.90
C THR A 368 14.55 9.85 27.21
N ASN A 369 13.72 9.12 27.93
CA ASN A 369 12.49 8.55 27.40
C ASN A 369 11.36 9.60 27.30
N ALA A 370 10.22 9.23 26.73
CA ALA A 370 9.06 10.12 26.56
C ALA A 370 8.51 10.70 27.90
N ASN A 371 8.73 10.00 29.02
CA ASN A 371 8.33 10.42 30.35
C ASN A 371 9.39 11.31 31.05
N GLY A 372 10.45 11.71 30.34
CA GLY A 372 11.54 12.52 30.89
C GLY A 372 12.52 11.77 31.80
N GLN A 373 12.38 10.45 31.94
CA GLN A 373 13.33 9.64 32.72
C GLN A 373 14.64 9.48 31.96
N ARG A 374 15.74 9.62 32.68
CA ARG A 374 17.10 9.52 32.16
C ARG A 374 17.77 8.24 32.58
N GLN A 375 18.40 7.55 31.63
CA GLN A 375 19.22 6.38 31.92
C GLN A 375 20.44 6.35 31.01
N GLU A 376 21.56 5.84 31.53
CA GLU A 376 22.79 5.63 30.78
C GLU A 376 22.68 4.30 30.01
N ILE A 377 22.69 4.39 28.68
CA ILE A 377 22.66 3.21 27.80
C ILE A 377 23.76 3.29 26.75
N PRO A 378 24.22 2.14 26.22
CA PRO A 378 25.23 2.12 25.18
C PRO A 378 24.65 2.61 23.86
N PHE A 379 25.29 3.64 23.25
CA PHE A 379 25.00 4.12 21.91
C PHE A 379 26.06 3.67 20.91
N MET A 380 25.65 3.01 19.86
CA MET A 380 26.48 2.75 18.69
C MET A 380 26.63 4.05 17.90
N GLN A 381 27.84 4.35 17.45
CA GLN A 381 28.12 5.62 16.77
C GLN A 381 28.93 5.38 15.50
N GLN A 382 28.57 6.13 14.45
CA GLN A 382 29.37 6.24 13.23
C GLN A 382 29.06 7.52 12.46
N THR A 383 30.01 7.95 11.64
CA THR A 383 29.80 9.04 10.69
C THR A 383 30.11 8.55 9.29
N SER A 384 29.15 8.59 8.39
CA SER A 384 29.27 8.13 7.02
C SER A 384 28.30 8.88 6.12
N TYR A 385 28.34 8.56 4.81
CA TYR A 385 27.33 9.02 3.87
C TYR A 385 26.13 8.08 3.89
N PHE A 386 24.96 8.64 4.13
CA PHE A 386 23.68 7.93 4.17
C PHE A 386 22.66 8.64 3.29
N GLU A 387 21.67 7.91 2.81
CA GLU A 387 20.46 8.49 2.26
C GLU A 387 19.62 9.08 3.39
N TYR A 388 19.36 10.37 3.28
CA TYR A 388 18.71 11.20 4.29
C TYR A 388 17.63 12.06 3.62
N SER A 389 16.51 12.23 4.30
CA SER A 389 15.43 13.16 3.96
C SER A 389 14.95 13.86 5.23
N GLU A 390 14.45 15.07 5.10
CA GLU A 390 13.84 15.82 6.21
C GLU A 390 12.71 16.70 5.69
N ASN A 391 11.68 16.87 6.50
CA ASN A 391 10.57 17.79 6.28
C ASN A 391 10.14 18.45 7.61
N SER A 392 8.98 19.11 7.63
CA SER A 392 8.46 19.78 8.85
C SER A 392 8.08 18.82 9.97
N ALA A 393 7.77 17.55 9.67
CA ALA A 393 7.32 16.56 10.63
C ALA A 393 8.45 15.71 11.21
N CYS A 394 9.40 15.26 10.39
CA CYS A 394 10.40 14.27 10.80
C CYS A 394 11.68 14.31 9.96
N LYS A 395 12.68 13.61 10.47
CA LYS A 395 13.93 13.27 9.78
C LYS A 395 13.92 11.79 9.48
N LEU A 396 14.34 11.43 8.25
CA LEU A 396 14.42 10.05 7.79
C LEU A 396 15.86 9.70 7.43
N LEU A 397 16.27 8.51 7.82
CA LEU A 397 17.61 7.99 7.55
C LEU A 397 17.51 6.55 7.06
N LYS A 398 18.15 6.20 5.94
CA LYS A 398 18.31 4.83 5.50
C LYS A 398 19.66 4.26 5.94
N LEU A 399 19.60 3.13 6.64
CA LEU A 399 20.74 2.30 6.97
C LEU A 399 20.67 1.01 6.12
N PRO A 400 21.38 0.94 5.01
CA PRO A 400 21.33 -0.23 4.14
C PRO A 400 22.04 -1.43 4.76
N TYR A 401 21.47 -2.61 4.54
CA TYR A 401 22.12 -3.88 4.85
C TYR A 401 23.11 -4.26 3.74
N GLN A 402 24.09 -5.07 4.10
CA GLN A 402 25.01 -5.67 3.14
C GLN A 402 24.27 -6.81 2.43
N VAL A 403 24.31 -6.82 1.11
CA VAL A 403 23.71 -7.86 0.27
C VAL A 403 24.83 -8.55 -0.49
N ASP A 404 24.85 -9.87 -0.43
CA ASP A 404 25.76 -10.69 -1.22
C ASP A 404 25.25 -10.77 -2.65
N PHE A 405 26.02 -10.26 -3.61
CA PHE A 405 25.67 -10.29 -5.02
C PHE A 405 26.36 -11.44 -5.72
N SER A 406 25.58 -12.28 -6.43
CA SER A 406 26.13 -13.03 -7.56
C SER A 406 26.25 -12.08 -8.76
N GLU A 407 27.28 -12.29 -9.60
CA GLU A 407 27.53 -11.42 -10.78
C GLU A 407 26.36 -11.33 -11.77
N ASN A 408 25.40 -12.28 -11.70
CA ASN A 408 24.21 -12.34 -12.56
C ASN A 408 23.03 -11.48 -12.08
N ASP A 409 23.06 -10.94 -10.85
CA ASP A 409 21.93 -10.22 -10.25
C ASP A 409 22.04 -8.68 -10.33
N ARG A 410 22.89 -8.14 -11.20
CA ARG A 410 23.08 -6.68 -11.38
C ARG A 410 21.81 -5.91 -11.72
N ALA A 411 20.77 -6.55 -12.27
CA ALA A 411 19.52 -5.93 -12.70
C ALA A 411 18.45 -5.81 -11.59
N GLN A 412 18.55 -6.57 -10.48
CA GLN A 412 17.59 -6.52 -9.37
C GLN A 412 18.25 -6.07 -8.06
N ARG A 413 18.71 -4.84 -8.01
CA ARG A 413 19.19 -4.23 -6.76
C ARG A 413 18.03 -3.86 -5.84
N ILE A 414 17.37 -4.83 -5.23
CA ILE A 414 16.48 -4.54 -4.11
C ILE A 414 17.40 -4.21 -2.92
N GLN A 415 17.56 -2.94 -2.64
CA GLN A 415 18.30 -2.49 -1.45
C GLN A 415 17.41 -2.71 -0.23
N THR A 416 17.74 -3.72 0.58
CA THR A 416 17.14 -3.89 1.89
C THR A 416 17.80 -2.92 2.87
N ALA A 417 17.02 -2.08 3.52
CA ALA A 417 17.52 -1.09 4.46
C ALA A 417 16.59 -0.96 5.67
N MET A 418 17.15 -0.57 6.80
CA MET A 418 16.38 -0.02 7.92
C MET A 418 16.12 1.46 7.64
N VAL A 419 14.87 1.88 7.70
CA VAL A 419 14.49 3.29 7.67
C VAL A 419 14.21 3.74 9.10
N ILE A 420 14.94 4.75 9.56
CA ILE A 420 14.74 5.38 10.86
C ILE A 420 13.94 6.65 10.61
N VAL A 421 12.81 6.79 11.29
CA VAL A 421 11.98 7.99 11.28
C VAL A 421 12.08 8.63 12.67
N LEU A 422 12.64 9.83 12.73
CA LEU A 422 12.79 10.60 13.96
C LEU A 422 11.89 11.84 13.90
N PRO A 423 10.84 11.92 14.74
CA PRO A 423 10.02 13.13 14.85
C PRO A 423 10.87 14.38 15.13
N ASN A 424 10.47 15.50 14.57
CA ASN A 424 11.06 16.78 14.93
C ASN A 424 10.62 17.19 16.33
N GLU A 425 11.36 18.10 16.97
CA GLU A 425 11.04 18.59 18.30
C GLU A 425 9.61 19.19 18.35
N GLY A 426 8.80 18.73 19.29
CA GLY A 426 7.41 19.14 19.44
C GLY A 426 6.40 18.38 18.55
N VAL A 427 6.86 17.48 17.67
CA VAL A 427 5.98 16.64 16.84
C VAL A 427 5.71 15.33 17.56
N SER A 428 4.43 15.00 17.79
CA SER A 428 4.04 13.70 18.35
C SER A 428 4.25 12.57 17.35
N LEU A 429 4.72 11.42 17.83
CA LEU A 429 4.83 10.21 17.01
C LEU A 429 3.46 9.78 16.45
N ASP A 430 2.38 10.00 17.20
CA ASP A 430 1.00 9.67 16.80
C ASP A 430 0.52 10.47 15.59
N SER A 431 1.14 11.64 15.33
CA SER A 431 0.82 12.47 14.15
C SER A 431 1.59 12.07 12.90
N ILE A 432 2.53 11.11 13.00
CA ILE A 432 3.39 10.70 11.90
C ILE A 432 2.85 9.43 11.26
N ARG A 433 2.42 9.52 10.01
CA ARG A 433 2.09 8.38 9.17
C ARG A 433 3.36 7.87 8.50
N LEU A 434 3.89 6.73 8.97
CA LEU A 434 5.19 6.21 8.53
C LEU A 434 5.23 5.93 7.03
N SER A 435 4.18 5.33 6.49
CA SER A 435 4.11 4.99 5.07
C SER A 435 4.15 6.23 4.19
N GLU A 436 3.39 7.27 4.52
CA GLU A 436 3.36 8.55 3.82
C GLU A 436 4.74 9.23 3.86
N GLN A 437 5.36 9.31 5.04
CA GLN A 437 6.67 9.96 5.19
C GLN A 437 7.76 9.26 4.39
N ILE A 438 7.74 7.93 4.35
CA ILE A 438 8.73 7.14 3.59
C ILE A 438 8.51 7.28 2.08
N GLN A 439 7.25 7.30 1.62
CA GLN A 439 6.91 7.44 0.20
C GLN A 439 7.21 8.85 -0.33
N ALA A 440 6.90 9.89 0.44
CA ALA A 440 7.14 11.28 0.06
C ALA A 440 8.61 11.72 0.23
N ALA A 441 9.49 10.86 0.76
CA ALA A 441 10.85 11.23 1.09
C ALA A 441 11.71 11.48 -0.15
N VAL A 442 12.25 12.70 -0.25
CA VAL A 442 13.27 13.05 -1.25
C VAL A 442 14.65 12.69 -0.69
N TRP A 443 15.15 11.54 -1.07
CA TRP A 443 16.41 10.99 -0.56
C TRP A 443 17.64 11.68 -1.16
N LYS A 444 18.52 12.20 -0.28
CA LYS A 444 19.78 12.83 -0.67
C LYS A 444 20.93 12.17 0.07
N SER A 445 22.04 11.93 -0.61
CA SER A 445 23.27 11.45 0.04
C SER A 445 23.87 12.58 0.89
N LYS A 446 23.94 12.38 2.20
CA LYS A 446 24.44 13.38 3.16
C LYS A 446 25.39 12.72 4.15
N ARG A 447 26.46 13.43 4.55
CA ARG A 447 27.36 12.97 5.60
C ARG A 447 26.70 13.20 6.95
N ILE A 448 26.30 12.12 7.62
CA ILE A 448 25.53 12.13 8.89
C ILE A 448 26.31 11.45 9.97
N ALA A 449 26.37 12.07 11.17
CA ALA A 449 26.76 11.41 12.41
C ALA A 449 25.54 10.71 13.00
N VAL A 450 25.56 9.39 13.04
CA VAL A 450 24.48 8.55 13.55
C VAL A 450 24.81 8.05 14.93
N LYS A 451 23.86 8.20 15.86
CA LYS A 451 23.91 7.61 17.20
C LYS A 451 22.63 6.82 17.41
N LEU A 452 22.75 5.54 17.69
CA LEU A 452 21.61 4.65 17.93
C LEU A 452 21.80 3.91 19.25
N PRO A 453 20.74 3.80 20.07
CA PRO A 453 20.75 2.89 21.23
C PRO A 453 21.07 1.46 20.78
N LYS A 454 21.83 0.74 21.61
CA LYS A 454 22.21 -0.63 21.32
C LYS A 454 21.22 -1.59 21.93
#